data_03198d0893d02dd08fec56b3d6378a20
#
_entry.id   03198d0893d02dd08fec56b3d6378a20
#
_cell.length_a   1.000
_cell.length_b   1.000
_cell.length_c   1.000
_cell.angle_alpha   90.00
_cell.angle_beta   90.00
_cell.angle_gamma   90.00
#
_symmetry.space_group_name_H-M   'P 1'
#
loop_
_entity.id
_entity.type
_entity.pdbx_description
1 polymer ?
#
loop_
_entity_poly.entity_id
_entity_poly.type
_entity_poly.pdbx_seq_one_letter_code
_entity_poly.pdbx_strand_id
1 'polypeptide(L)'
;MTKADQNPLLQAQGLASISGWLGDVRQLTQALICSPVPRAGACRVDRHQRRALADEYQKIFVPTHQAIRIADRILATMFNGLERRNPTWPEVQRWINSTQQWHGRSVDQVPWNPVQAKGMILEGMTGIGKSHIVERVLSLLPQVVDHEPKGAWGMLKLRQLVWLKVPMPADHTRRGLLVSILAEMDRVLDTGYYKSLVKSSTRIEMLIVAVMQLLVQHRCGMLVIEEAQEANLGSAAFSRDFLNFFLRILNWGIPTLIVGNPLSFVELRSHAQDVDRFSEGGWFTMLPEWGPDSVTWKKSWLPGVWQPSLLDQEDAPFTPLVSMPEVQDWGSFLWQLTGGLPRQLVRLRAEVMDLALARNEPTVTSEFVLQTFAHSPRFSAVAARNRALANHDIKALLPYRDLPIDQLRDYWLKDTIPMPKAVAQGSDLAESPSPEITTARALPPDAAAEQKRLIADMRSVTEESRKARRKSKHGAQDVP
;
A
#
# COMPACT_ATOMS: atom_id res chain seq x y z
N MET A 1 21.13 -22.14 11.67
CA MET A 1 19.68 -21.82 11.76
C MET A 1 19.55 -20.38 12.20
N THR A 2 18.93 -19.54 11.40
CA THR A 2 18.63 -18.15 11.76
C THR A 2 17.56 -18.13 12.85
N LYS A 3 17.43 -17.01 13.61
CA LYS A 3 16.36 -16.86 14.63
C LYS A 3 14.95 -17.02 14.01
N ALA A 4 14.77 -16.70 12.73
CA ALA A 4 13.54 -16.88 11.98
C ALA A 4 13.19 -18.36 11.77
N ASP A 5 14.20 -19.23 11.64
CA ASP A 5 13.98 -20.68 11.50
C ASP A 5 13.36 -21.33 12.74
N GLN A 6 13.30 -20.61 13.85
CA GLN A 6 12.72 -21.09 15.11
C GLN A 6 11.34 -20.46 15.42
N ASN A 7 10.85 -19.53 14.59
CA ASN A 7 9.56 -18.88 14.81
C ASN A 7 8.42 -19.67 14.15
N PRO A 8 7.59 -20.35 14.94
CA PRO A 8 6.54 -21.18 14.39
C PRO A 8 5.45 -20.42 13.63
N LEU A 9 5.26 -19.12 13.91
CA LEU A 9 4.32 -18.30 13.14
C LEU A 9 4.77 -18.11 11.68
N LEU A 10 6.08 -18.13 11.43
CA LEU A 10 6.68 -17.97 10.09
C LEU A 10 6.94 -19.30 9.39
N GLN A 11 6.97 -20.42 10.12
CA GLN A 11 7.17 -21.77 9.56
C GLN A 11 5.89 -22.37 8.98
N ALA A 12 4.76 -21.72 9.20
CA ALA A 12 3.47 -22.20 8.70
C ALA A 12 3.47 -22.25 7.16
N GLN A 13 2.73 -23.22 6.62
CA GLN A 13 2.59 -23.38 5.18
C GLN A 13 2.12 -22.06 4.51
N GLY A 14 2.83 -21.62 3.48
CA GLY A 14 2.58 -20.36 2.78
C GLY A 14 3.33 -19.14 3.35
N LEU A 15 3.72 -19.14 4.63
CA LEU A 15 4.50 -18.04 5.23
C LEU A 15 6.01 -18.29 5.12
N ALA A 16 6.44 -19.54 5.06
CA ALA A 16 7.85 -19.90 4.90
C ALA A 16 8.49 -19.32 3.62
N SER A 17 7.70 -19.10 2.57
CA SER A 17 8.16 -18.51 1.31
C SER A 17 8.56 -17.02 1.43
N ILE A 18 8.08 -16.31 2.46
CA ILE A 18 8.36 -14.87 2.62
C ILE A 18 9.86 -14.61 2.72
N SER A 19 10.58 -15.42 3.48
CA SER A 19 12.04 -15.26 3.64
C SER A 19 12.80 -15.41 2.31
N GLY A 20 12.36 -16.31 1.42
CA GLY A 20 12.90 -16.46 0.08
C GLY A 20 12.61 -15.24 -0.80
N TRP A 21 11.40 -14.72 -0.75
CA TRP A 21 11.02 -13.52 -1.52
C TRP A 21 11.76 -12.26 -1.07
N LEU A 22 11.97 -12.08 0.23
CA LEU A 22 12.73 -10.95 0.78
C LEU A 22 14.24 -11.04 0.47
N GLY A 23 14.75 -12.24 0.23
CA GLY A 23 16.15 -12.47 -0.14
C GLY A 23 16.41 -12.38 -1.64
N ASP A 24 15.37 -12.49 -2.47
CA ASP A 24 15.52 -12.54 -3.94
C ASP A 24 14.37 -11.83 -4.65
N VAL A 25 14.67 -10.64 -5.15
CA VAL A 25 13.73 -9.80 -5.93
C VAL A 25 13.17 -10.53 -7.16
N ARG A 26 13.92 -11.44 -7.77
CA ARG A 26 13.47 -12.20 -8.95
C ARG A 26 12.36 -13.18 -8.55
N GLN A 27 12.55 -13.89 -7.43
CA GLN A 27 11.52 -14.78 -6.89
C GLN A 27 10.25 -14.00 -6.53
N LEU A 28 10.38 -12.85 -5.87
CA LEU A 28 9.25 -11.99 -5.56
C LEU A 28 8.54 -11.52 -6.84
N THR A 29 9.29 -11.06 -7.83
CA THR A 29 8.73 -10.62 -9.12
C THR A 29 7.94 -11.75 -9.78
N GLN A 30 8.49 -12.94 -9.82
CA GLN A 30 7.84 -14.12 -10.40
C GLN A 30 6.55 -14.49 -9.64
N ALA A 31 6.58 -14.44 -8.31
CA ALA A 31 5.40 -14.71 -7.48
C ALA A 31 4.29 -13.66 -7.70
N LEU A 32 4.66 -12.40 -7.96
CA LEU A 32 3.72 -11.32 -8.20
C LEU A 32 3.06 -11.36 -9.58
N ILE A 33 3.68 -11.96 -10.60
CA ILE A 33 3.08 -12.03 -11.93
C ILE A 33 1.74 -12.76 -11.86
N CYS A 34 0.71 -12.15 -12.45
CA CYS A 34 -0.57 -12.79 -12.70
C CYS A 34 -1.01 -12.45 -14.12
N SER A 35 -1.06 -13.46 -14.96
CA SER A 35 -1.49 -13.33 -16.35
C SER A 35 -2.58 -14.35 -16.64
N PRO A 36 -3.56 -14.01 -17.50
CA PRO A 36 -4.56 -14.97 -17.90
C PRO A 36 -3.91 -16.13 -18.65
N VAL A 37 -4.44 -17.33 -18.43
CA VAL A 37 -3.95 -18.55 -19.07
C VAL A 37 -4.84 -18.86 -20.28
N PRO A 38 -4.25 -19.05 -21.48
CA PRO A 38 -5.00 -19.48 -22.66
C PRO A 38 -5.78 -20.78 -22.38
N ARG A 39 -7.02 -20.84 -22.85
CA ARG A 39 -7.90 -22.00 -22.66
C ARG A 39 -8.22 -22.65 -23.98
N ALA A 40 -7.85 -23.94 -24.14
CA ALA A 40 -8.13 -24.73 -25.32
C ALA A 40 -9.62 -24.74 -25.65
N GLY A 41 -9.94 -24.45 -26.93
CA GLY A 41 -11.30 -24.42 -27.41
C GLY A 41 -12.17 -23.29 -26.87
N ALA A 42 -11.59 -22.25 -26.26
CA ALA A 42 -12.36 -21.13 -25.71
C ALA A 42 -13.21 -20.39 -26.77
N CYS A 43 -12.76 -20.35 -28.01
CA CYS A 43 -13.53 -19.76 -29.12
C CYS A 43 -14.80 -20.56 -29.47
N ARG A 44 -14.88 -21.84 -29.10
CA ARG A 44 -16.02 -22.73 -29.39
C ARG A 44 -17.08 -22.74 -28.29
N VAL A 45 -16.82 -22.11 -27.13
CA VAL A 45 -17.80 -22.03 -26.04
C VAL A 45 -18.87 -20.96 -26.35
N ASP A 46 -20.00 -21.10 -25.65
CA ASP A 46 -21.10 -20.17 -25.84
C ASP A 46 -20.79 -18.73 -25.36
N ARG A 47 -21.64 -17.79 -25.75
CA ARG A 47 -21.45 -16.36 -25.45
C ARG A 47 -21.29 -16.07 -23.98
N HIS A 48 -22.03 -16.74 -23.08
CA HIS A 48 -21.99 -16.48 -21.65
C HIS A 48 -20.65 -16.91 -21.03
N GLN A 49 -20.17 -18.08 -21.43
CA GLN A 49 -18.88 -18.59 -20.99
C GLN A 49 -17.72 -17.74 -21.50
N ARG A 50 -17.79 -17.22 -22.73
CA ARG A 50 -16.79 -16.29 -23.27
C ARG A 50 -16.71 -14.99 -22.46
N ARG A 51 -17.86 -14.44 -22.04
CA ARG A 51 -17.89 -13.23 -21.20
C ARG A 51 -17.19 -13.46 -19.86
N ALA A 52 -17.40 -14.62 -19.25
CA ALA A 52 -16.69 -14.96 -18.00
C ALA A 52 -15.16 -15.01 -18.18
N LEU A 53 -14.67 -15.39 -19.37
CA LEU A 53 -13.24 -15.34 -19.68
C LEU A 53 -12.70 -13.90 -19.75
N ALA A 54 -13.49 -12.98 -20.31
CA ALA A 54 -13.06 -11.58 -20.39
C ALA A 54 -12.84 -10.94 -19.01
N ASP A 55 -13.62 -11.31 -18.00
CA ASP A 55 -13.46 -10.82 -16.63
C ASP A 55 -12.12 -11.23 -16.00
N GLU A 56 -11.49 -12.30 -16.47
CA GLU A 56 -10.19 -12.71 -15.98
C GLU A 56 -9.07 -11.73 -16.31
N TYR A 57 -9.24 -10.88 -17.32
CA TYR A 57 -8.28 -9.80 -17.61
C TYR A 57 -8.17 -8.79 -16.46
N GLN A 58 -9.22 -8.64 -15.66
CA GLN A 58 -9.19 -7.74 -14.50
C GLN A 58 -8.22 -8.22 -13.41
N LYS A 59 -7.84 -9.51 -13.43
CA LYS A 59 -6.89 -10.11 -12.50
C LYS A 59 -5.43 -9.96 -12.93
N ILE A 60 -5.17 -9.42 -14.13
CA ILE A 60 -3.81 -9.22 -14.64
C ILE A 60 -3.03 -8.36 -13.66
N PHE A 61 -1.88 -8.86 -13.23
CA PHE A 61 -0.94 -8.10 -12.44
C PHE A 61 0.43 -8.09 -13.11
N VAL A 62 0.89 -6.89 -13.43
CA VAL A 62 2.20 -6.63 -14.01
C VAL A 62 3.10 -6.03 -12.93
N PRO A 63 4.14 -6.73 -12.47
CA PRO A 63 5.05 -6.24 -11.44
C PRO A 63 5.97 -5.16 -12.00
N THR A 64 5.59 -3.90 -11.82
CA THR A 64 6.46 -2.76 -12.10
C THR A 64 7.51 -2.61 -11.00
N HIS A 65 8.60 -1.89 -11.27
CA HIS A 65 9.63 -1.63 -10.26
C HIS A 65 9.05 -1.01 -8.97
N GLN A 66 8.11 -0.07 -9.11
CA GLN A 66 7.43 0.54 -7.97
C GLN A 66 6.56 -0.49 -7.21
N ALA A 67 5.81 -1.32 -7.93
CA ALA A 67 4.99 -2.38 -7.33
C ALA A 67 5.84 -3.41 -6.56
N ILE A 68 6.98 -3.81 -7.11
CA ILE A 68 7.91 -4.73 -6.46
C ILE A 68 8.46 -4.12 -5.16
N ARG A 69 8.90 -2.85 -5.18
CA ARG A 69 9.38 -2.16 -3.97
C ARG A 69 8.31 -2.06 -2.88
N ILE A 70 7.08 -1.77 -3.24
CA ILE A 70 5.95 -1.72 -2.29
C ILE A 70 5.68 -3.11 -1.74
N ALA A 71 5.62 -4.13 -2.59
CA ALA A 71 5.40 -5.52 -2.19
C ALA A 71 6.48 -6.03 -1.23
N ASP A 72 7.74 -5.82 -1.57
CA ASP A 72 8.88 -6.15 -0.70
C ASP A 72 8.73 -5.51 0.68
N ARG A 73 8.38 -4.23 0.73
CA ARG A 73 8.25 -3.50 1.99
C ARG A 73 7.06 -3.97 2.83
N ILE A 74 5.93 -4.29 2.21
CA ILE A 74 4.77 -4.89 2.89
C ILE A 74 5.17 -6.22 3.53
N LEU A 75 5.79 -7.11 2.75
CA LEU A 75 6.24 -8.41 3.23
C LEU A 75 7.29 -8.29 4.33
N ALA A 76 8.28 -7.40 4.16
CA ALA A 76 9.30 -7.15 5.17
C ALA A 76 8.72 -6.61 6.49
N THR A 77 7.75 -5.71 6.42
CA THR A 77 7.10 -5.15 7.60
C THR A 77 6.29 -6.20 8.34
N MET A 78 5.56 -7.05 7.62
CA MET A 78 4.81 -8.18 8.19
C MET A 78 5.76 -9.22 8.79
N PHE A 79 6.78 -9.64 8.06
CA PHE A 79 7.76 -10.63 8.50
C PHE A 79 8.47 -10.18 9.78
N ASN A 80 9.03 -8.98 9.79
CA ASN A 80 9.72 -8.43 10.96
C ASN A 80 8.77 -8.27 12.17
N GLY A 81 7.52 -7.90 11.93
CA GLY A 81 6.50 -7.82 12.96
C GLY A 81 6.18 -9.17 13.60
N LEU A 82 6.10 -10.24 12.79
CA LEU A 82 5.89 -11.60 13.28
C LEU A 82 7.15 -12.15 13.96
N GLU A 83 8.34 -11.89 13.41
CA GLU A 83 9.61 -12.34 14.00
C GLU A 83 9.79 -11.76 15.41
N ARG A 84 9.56 -10.48 15.62
CA ARG A 84 9.66 -9.82 16.93
C ARG A 84 8.60 -10.30 17.94
N ARG A 85 7.53 -10.92 17.48
CA ARG A 85 6.45 -11.49 18.29
C ARG A 85 6.50 -13.01 18.33
N ASN A 86 7.70 -13.59 18.25
CA ASN A 86 7.91 -15.04 18.34
C ASN A 86 7.31 -15.59 19.63
N PRO A 87 6.31 -16.48 19.56
CA PRO A 87 5.61 -17.01 20.74
C PRO A 87 6.47 -17.95 21.59
N THR A 88 7.66 -18.34 21.13
CA THR A 88 8.59 -19.14 21.93
C THR A 88 9.39 -18.31 22.93
N TRP A 89 9.38 -16.97 22.79
CA TRP A 89 10.11 -16.09 23.70
C TRP A 89 9.31 -15.82 24.98
N PRO A 90 9.92 -15.97 26.16
CA PRO A 90 9.23 -15.82 27.44
C PRO A 90 8.60 -14.44 27.66
N GLU A 91 9.24 -13.36 27.19
CA GLU A 91 8.70 -12.01 27.26
C GLU A 91 7.46 -11.84 26.40
N VAL A 92 7.44 -12.42 25.19
CA VAL A 92 6.26 -12.40 24.30
C VAL A 92 5.12 -13.21 24.92
N GLN A 93 5.40 -14.39 25.48
CA GLN A 93 4.39 -15.19 26.17
C GLN A 93 3.77 -14.45 27.35
N ARG A 94 4.62 -13.83 28.21
CA ARG A 94 4.15 -13.03 29.34
C ARG A 94 3.26 -11.89 28.90
N TRP A 95 3.67 -11.17 27.86
CA TRP A 95 2.87 -10.07 27.35
C TRP A 95 1.54 -10.54 26.78
N ILE A 96 1.53 -11.61 25.98
CA ILE A 96 0.30 -12.18 25.43
C ILE A 96 -0.63 -12.66 26.55
N ASN A 97 -0.12 -13.36 27.56
CA ASN A 97 -0.92 -13.82 28.70
C ASN A 97 -1.50 -12.62 29.48
N SER A 98 -0.79 -11.50 29.58
CA SER A 98 -1.31 -10.29 30.22
C SER A 98 -2.54 -9.74 29.53
N THR A 99 -2.70 -9.98 28.20
CA THR A 99 -3.87 -9.49 27.45
C THR A 99 -5.20 -10.07 27.95
N GLN A 100 -5.18 -11.26 28.55
CA GLN A 100 -6.38 -11.87 29.12
C GLN A 100 -6.99 -11.05 30.26
N GLN A 101 -6.17 -10.22 30.93
CA GLN A 101 -6.59 -9.36 32.03
C GLN A 101 -7.10 -7.98 31.55
N TRP A 102 -7.11 -7.72 30.25
CA TRP A 102 -7.49 -6.41 29.69
C TRP A 102 -8.99 -6.22 29.53
N HIS A 103 -9.75 -7.28 29.64
CA HIS A 103 -11.21 -7.22 29.51
C HIS A 103 -11.82 -6.17 30.45
N GLY A 104 -12.62 -5.25 29.89
CA GLY A 104 -13.26 -4.19 30.64
C GLY A 104 -12.38 -3.02 31.09
N ARG A 105 -11.07 -3.04 30.75
CA ARG A 105 -10.15 -1.92 31.04
C ARG A 105 -10.24 -0.82 30.01
N SER A 106 -9.89 0.39 30.40
CA SER A 106 -9.66 1.50 29.46
C SER A 106 -8.25 1.43 28.87
N VAL A 107 -8.03 2.16 27.77
CA VAL A 107 -6.75 2.19 27.04
C VAL A 107 -5.57 2.58 27.97
N ASP A 108 -5.79 3.53 28.87
CA ASP A 108 -4.74 4.03 29.77
C ASP A 108 -4.34 3.01 30.87
N GLN A 109 -5.13 1.97 31.06
CA GLN A 109 -4.90 0.89 32.03
C GLN A 109 -4.20 -0.33 31.43
N VAL A 110 -3.89 -0.28 30.13
CA VAL A 110 -3.28 -1.40 29.41
C VAL A 110 -1.82 -1.10 29.14
N PRO A 111 -0.90 -2.01 29.50
CA PRO A 111 0.52 -1.82 29.26
C PRO A 111 0.83 -1.84 27.76
N TRP A 112 1.87 -1.10 27.39
CA TRP A 112 2.36 -1.09 26.01
C TRP A 112 3.22 -2.34 25.76
N ASN A 113 3.21 -2.78 24.50
CA ASN A 113 4.13 -3.83 24.07
C ASN A 113 5.57 -3.28 24.14
N PRO A 114 6.52 -4.02 24.70
CA PRO A 114 7.93 -3.64 24.64
C PRO A 114 8.48 -3.58 23.21
N VAL A 115 7.83 -4.26 22.27
CA VAL A 115 8.20 -4.25 20.85
C VAL A 115 7.11 -3.54 20.03
N GLN A 116 7.43 -2.34 19.58
CA GLN A 116 6.54 -1.57 18.71
C GLN A 116 6.57 -2.11 17.27
N ALA A 117 5.43 -2.07 16.60
CA ALA A 117 5.33 -2.37 15.18
C ALA A 117 5.58 -1.11 14.33
N LYS A 118 5.79 -1.31 13.04
CA LYS A 118 5.92 -0.25 12.04
C LYS A 118 4.62 -0.06 11.28
N GLY A 119 4.26 1.20 11.04
CA GLY A 119 3.18 1.57 10.15
C GLY A 119 3.71 1.90 8.76
N MET A 120 2.82 1.83 7.78
CA MET A 120 3.09 2.14 6.37
C MET A 120 1.96 2.98 5.79
N ILE A 121 2.28 3.87 4.87
CA ILE A 121 1.32 4.61 4.06
C ILE A 121 1.58 4.32 2.58
N LEU A 122 0.50 3.99 1.87
CA LEU A 122 0.47 3.87 0.42
C LEU A 122 -0.55 4.83 -0.16
N GLU A 123 -0.09 5.88 -0.80
CA GLU A 123 -0.97 6.88 -1.41
C GLU A 123 -0.79 6.94 -2.93
N GLY A 124 -1.79 7.44 -3.61
CA GLY A 124 -1.78 7.68 -5.05
C GLY A 124 -3.18 7.99 -5.56
N MET A 125 -3.27 8.53 -6.75
CA MET A 125 -4.56 8.86 -7.37
C MET A 125 -5.41 7.61 -7.65
N THR A 126 -6.70 7.83 -7.84
CA THR A 126 -7.64 6.76 -8.18
C THR A 126 -7.31 6.12 -9.53
N GLY A 127 -7.21 4.80 -9.56
CA GLY A 127 -6.95 4.02 -10.79
C GLY A 127 -5.48 3.71 -11.06
N ILE A 128 -4.54 4.19 -10.22
CA ILE A 128 -3.11 3.94 -10.39
C ILE A 128 -2.66 2.54 -9.97
N GLY A 129 -3.50 1.78 -9.25
CA GLY A 129 -3.20 0.38 -8.91
C GLY A 129 -2.87 0.10 -7.45
N LYS A 130 -3.02 1.05 -6.51
CA LYS A 130 -2.72 0.85 -5.07
C LYS A 130 -3.34 -0.42 -4.47
N SER A 131 -4.66 -0.49 -4.48
CA SER A 131 -5.39 -1.65 -3.93
C SER A 131 -5.04 -2.94 -4.65
N HIS A 132 -4.78 -2.88 -5.95
CA HIS A 132 -4.40 -4.03 -6.75
C HIS A 132 -3.03 -4.61 -6.35
N ILE A 133 -2.06 -3.74 -6.02
CA ILE A 133 -0.75 -4.16 -5.48
C ILE A 133 -0.95 -4.85 -4.12
N VAL A 134 -1.71 -4.22 -3.22
CA VAL A 134 -1.97 -4.77 -1.89
C VAL A 134 -2.68 -6.11 -1.98
N GLU A 135 -3.75 -6.21 -2.75
CA GLU A 135 -4.50 -7.45 -2.96
C GLU A 135 -3.61 -8.55 -3.56
N ARG A 136 -2.75 -8.19 -4.50
CA ARG A 136 -1.84 -9.17 -5.10
C ARG A 136 -0.83 -9.70 -4.08
N VAL A 137 -0.24 -8.83 -3.25
CA VAL A 137 0.68 -9.24 -2.18
C VAL A 137 -0.03 -10.13 -1.16
N LEU A 138 -1.21 -9.71 -0.69
CA LEU A 138 -1.99 -10.48 0.28
C LEU A 138 -2.44 -11.83 -0.28
N SER A 139 -2.73 -11.92 -1.58
CA SER A 139 -3.12 -13.18 -2.24
C SER A 139 -2.00 -14.23 -2.30
N LEU A 140 -0.74 -13.85 -2.09
CA LEU A 140 0.38 -14.78 -1.99
C LEU A 140 0.42 -15.50 -0.64
N LEU A 141 -0.33 -15.02 0.35
CA LEU A 141 -0.30 -15.47 1.73
C LEU A 141 -1.65 -16.04 2.15
N PRO A 142 -1.69 -17.09 2.95
CA PRO A 142 -2.93 -17.52 3.58
C PRO A 142 -3.45 -16.41 4.50
N GLN A 143 -4.77 -16.20 4.54
CA GLN A 143 -5.36 -15.22 5.46
C GLN A 143 -5.37 -15.71 6.90
N VAL A 144 -5.63 -17.00 7.08
CA VAL A 144 -5.65 -17.69 8.38
C VAL A 144 -4.78 -18.93 8.33
N VAL A 145 -4.07 -19.17 9.41
CA VAL A 145 -3.28 -20.39 9.63
C VAL A 145 -3.70 -21.02 10.95
N ASP A 146 -4.12 -22.28 10.89
CA ASP A 146 -4.40 -23.06 12.09
C ASP A 146 -3.11 -23.75 12.55
N HIS A 147 -2.72 -23.48 13.79
CA HIS A 147 -1.56 -24.10 14.41
C HIS A 147 -2.00 -25.19 15.36
N GLU A 148 -1.44 -26.38 15.18
CA GLU A 148 -1.61 -27.47 16.13
C GLU A 148 -0.89 -27.19 17.44
N PRO A 149 -1.42 -27.65 18.57
CA PRO A 149 -0.81 -27.44 19.87
C PRO A 149 0.56 -28.13 19.94
N LYS A 150 1.60 -27.32 20.07
CA LYS A 150 2.96 -27.80 20.36
C LYS A 150 3.34 -27.25 21.75
N GLY A 151 3.77 -28.11 22.64
CA GLY A 151 3.97 -27.82 24.06
C GLY A 151 4.81 -26.59 24.40
N ALA A 152 5.61 -26.06 23.45
CA ALA A 152 6.42 -24.85 23.66
C ALA A 152 5.63 -23.54 23.68
N TRP A 153 4.35 -23.52 23.27
CA TRP A 153 3.58 -22.27 23.10
C TRP A 153 2.60 -21.99 24.24
N GLY A 154 2.38 -22.95 25.13
CA GLY A 154 1.38 -22.83 26.19
C GLY A 154 -0.08 -22.68 25.69
N MET A 155 -0.34 -22.97 24.41
CA MET A 155 -1.66 -22.83 23.79
C MET A 155 -2.19 -24.18 23.32
N LEU A 156 -3.48 -24.42 23.55
CA LEU A 156 -4.16 -25.62 23.07
C LEU A 156 -4.44 -25.58 21.57
N LYS A 157 -4.78 -24.41 21.02
CA LYS A 157 -5.04 -24.18 19.60
C LYS A 157 -4.87 -22.70 19.27
N LEU A 158 -4.20 -22.35 18.16
CA LEU A 158 -4.08 -20.98 17.68
C LEU A 158 -4.56 -20.88 16.23
N ARG A 159 -5.57 -20.05 15.99
CA ARG A 159 -5.92 -19.56 14.64
C ARG A 159 -5.20 -18.24 14.44
N GLN A 160 -4.09 -18.27 13.70
CA GLN A 160 -3.32 -17.06 13.38
C GLN A 160 -4.00 -16.28 12.26
N LEU A 161 -4.26 -15.00 12.49
CA LEU A 161 -4.73 -14.06 11.47
C LEU A 161 -3.53 -13.43 10.78
N VAL A 162 -3.10 -13.96 9.64
CA VAL A 162 -1.90 -13.47 8.95
C VAL A 162 -2.08 -12.03 8.48
N TRP A 163 -3.23 -11.72 7.93
CA TRP A 163 -3.59 -10.35 7.56
C TRP A 163 -5.09 -10.11 7.68
N LEU A 164 -5.44 -8.88 8.00
CA LEU A 164 -6.82 -8.41 8.04
C LEU A 164 -6.94 -7.15 7.20
N LYS A 165 -7.82 -7.15 6.20
CA LYS A 165 -8.07 -6.01 5.32
C LYS A 165 -9.46 -5.48 5.60
N VAL A 166 -9.58 -4.19 5.94
CA VAL A 166 -10.84 -3.51 6.21
C VAL A 166 -10.92 -2.20 5.46
N PRO A 167 -12.10 -1.82 4.95
CA PRO A 167 -12.29 -0.47 4.41
C PRO A 167 -12.38 0.55 5.55
N MET A 168 -11.99 1.79 5.27
CA MET A 168 -12.30 2.91 6.14
C MET A 168 -13.83 3.07 6.22
N PRO A 169 -14.41 3.24 7.41
CA PRO A 169 -15.87 3.28 7.57
C PRO A 169 -16.48 4.53 6.93
N ALA A 170 -17.67 4.38 6.36
CA ALA A 170 -18.39 5.47 5.72
C ALA A 170 -18.87 6.57 6.71
N ASP A 171 -19.02 6.22 7.99
CA ASP A 171 -19.38 7.17 9.05
C ASP A 171 -18.20 7.99 9.58
N HIS A 172 -16.99 7.77 9.06
CA HIS A 172 -15.77 8.47 9.42
C HIS A 172 -15.44 8.46 10.92
N THR A 173 -15.90 7.43 11.65
CA THR A 173 -15.69 7.34 13.10
C THR A 173 -14.71 6.24 13.47
N ARG A 174 -13.98 6.44 14.58
CA ARG A 174 -13.15 5.38 15.19
C ARG A 174 -14.00 4.16 15.59
N ARG A 175 -15.24 4.40 16.06
CA ARG A 175 -16.16 3.32 16.40
C ARG A 175 -16.54 2.49 15.18
N GLY A 176 -16.86 3.15 14.06
CA GLY A 176 -17.16 2.48 12.80
C GLY A 176 -15.98 1.60 12.33
N LEU A 177 -14.74 2.09 12.43
CA LEU A 177 -13.55 1.29 12.08
C LEU A 177 -13.39 0.07 13.00
N LEU A 178 -13.57 0.22 14.32
CA LEU A 178 -13.50 -0.90 15.26
C LEU A 178 -14.57 -1.95 14.97
N VAL A 179 -15.78 -1.51 14.65
CA VAL A 179 -16.89 -2.38 14.24
C VAL A 179 -16.56 -3.13 12.95
N SER A 180 -16.01 -2.44 11.95
CA SER A 180 -15.57 -3.08 10.69
C SER A 180 -14.47 -4.12 10.91
N ILE A 181 -13.51 -3.84 11.80
CA ILE A 181 -12.46 -4.79 12.19
C ILE A 181 -13.09 -6.04 12.82
N LEU A 182 -14.01 -5.90 13.78
CA LEU A 182 -14.66 -7.04 14.43
C LEU A 182 -15.51 -7.86 13.46
N ALA A 183 -16.28 -7.20 12.60
CA ALA A 183 -17.11 -7.88 11.61
C ALA A 183 -16.26 -8.68 10.61
N GLU A 184 -15.13 -8.11 10.18
CA GLU A 184 -14.23 -8.81 9.27
C GLU A 184 -13.46 -9.94 9.98
N MET A 185 -13.08 -9.77 11.25
CA MET A 185 -12.53 -10.86 12.05
C MET A 185 -13.52 -12.01 12.19
N ASP A 186 -14.79 -11.73 12.48
CA ASP A 186 -15.83 -12.74 12.59
C ASP A 186 -16.02 -13.50 11.28
N ARG A 187 -16.02 -12.80 10.14
CA ARG A 187 -16.12 -13.42 8.81
C ARG A 187 -14.95 -14.35 8.50
N VAL A 188 -13.74 -13.93 8.84
CA VAL A 188 -12.50 -14.66 8.50
C VAL A 188 -12.21 -15.79 9.46
N LEU A 189 -12.50 -15.60 10.76
CA LEU A 189 -12.20 -16.55 11.82
C LEU A 189 -13.40 -17.43 12.20
N ASP A 190 -14.57 -17.18 11.61
CA ASP A 190 -15.82 -17.84 11.98
C ASP A 190 -16.10 -17.74 13.49
N THR A 191 -16.19 -16.49 13.98
CA THR A 191 -16.37 -16.15 15.40
C THR A 191 -17.59 -15.24 15.59
N GLY A 192 -17.90 -14.88 16.81
CA GLY A 192 -19.03 -14.00 17.17
C GLY A 192 -18.59 -12.79 18.01
N TYR A 193 -17.42 -12.24 17.78
CA TYR A 193 -16.86 -11.13 18.55
C TYR A 193 -17.71 -9.86 18.45
N TYR A 194 -18.18 -9.53 17.26
CA TYR A 194 -19.05 -8.37 17.04
C TYR A 194 -20.28 -8.44 17.95
N LYS A 195 -21.02 -9.55 17.88
CA LYS A 195 -22.24 -9.74 18.67
C LYS A 195 -21.99 -9.72 20.17
N SER A 196 -20.84 -10.20 20.62
CA SER A 196 -20.50 -10.26 22.05
C SER A 196 -20.02 -8.92 22.61
N LEU A 197 -19.28 -8.12 21.83
CA LEU A 197 -18.58 -6.92 22.29
C LEU A 197 -19.28 -5.61 21.95
N VAL A 198 -20.03 -5.56 20.82
CA VAL A 198 -20.65 -4.32 20.36
C VAL A 198 -22.08 -4.20 20.92
N LYS A 199 -22.22 -3.46 22.02
CA LYS A 199 -23.50 -3.08 22.60
C LYS A 199 -23.65 -1.55 22.52
N SER A 200 -24.89 -1.04 22.58
CA SER A 200 -25.16 0.40 22.59
C SER A 200 -24.44 1.13 23.74
N SER A 201 -24.29 0.46 24.89
CA SER A 201 -23.62 0.98 26.08
C SER A 201 -22.08 0.80 26.08
N THR A 202 -21.50 0.09 25.11
CA THR A 202 -20.05 -0.14 25.09
C THR A 202 -19.31 1.16 24.78
N ARG A 203 -18.47 1.61 25.71
CA ARG A 203 -17.62 2.78 25.54
C ARG A 203 -16.53 2.50 24.48
N ILE A 204 -16.20 3.51 23.69
CA ILE A 204 -15.21 3.39 22.61
C ILE A 204 -13.84 2.92 23.14
N GLU A 205 -13.41 3.41 24.30
CA GLU A 205 -12.13 3.04 24.90
C GLU A 205 -12.06 1.54 25.25
N MET A 206 -13.14 0.98 25.75
CA MET A 206 -13.24 -0.46 26.02
C MET A 206 -13.26 -1.27 24.73
N LEU A 207 -13.92 -0.75 23.69
CA LEU A 207 -13.96 -1.41 22.38
C LEU A 207 -12.57 -1.41 21.71
N ILE A 208 -11.81 -0.32 21.84
CA ILE A 208 -10.42 -0.24 21.39
C ILE A 208 -9.61 -1.37 22.05
N VAL A 209 -9.67 -1.49 23.37
CA VAL A 209 -8.91 -2.50 24.11
C VAL A 209 -9.32 -3.91 23.67
N ALA A 210 -10.62 -4.19 23.54
CA ALA A 210 -11.11 -5.49 23.13
C ALA A 210 -10.64 -5.88 21.71
N VAL A 211 -10.72 -4.96 20.75
CA VAL A 211 -10.23 -5.19 19.37
C VAL A 211 -8.73 -5.45 19.38
N MET A 212 -7.96 -4.65 20.10
CA MET A 212 -6.50 -4.83 20.18
C MET A 212 -6.13 -6.16 20.85
N GLN A 213 -6.83 -6.51 21.92
CA GLN A 213 -6.67 -7.81 22.58
C GLN A 213 -6.86 -8.97 21.60
N LEU A 214 -7.92 -8.93 20.81
CA LEU A 214 -8.22 -9.97 19.82
C LEU A 214 -7.17 -10.03 18.72
N LEU A 215 -6.76 -8.90 18.16
CA LEU A 215 -5.70 -8.84 17.13
C LEU A 215 -4.38 -9.42 17.66
N VAL A 216 -4.04 -9.14 18.92
CA VAL A 216 -2.85 -9.71 19.57
C VAL A 216 -3.01 -11.20 19.83
N GLN A 217 -4.15 -11.64 20.34
CA GLN A 217 -4.42 -13.06 20.61
C GLN A 217 -4.37 -13.92 19.35
N HIS A 218 -4.92 -13.42 18.23
CA HIS A 218 -4.82 -14.05 16.93
C HIS A 218 -3.50 -13.82 16.20
N ARG A 219 -2.50 -13.19 16.84
CA ARG A 219 -1.17 -12.94 16.24
C ARG A 219 -1.27 -12.22 14.89
N CYS A 220 -2.17 -11.24 14.78
CA CYS A 220 -2.39 -10.52 13.52
C CYS A 220 -1.06 -10.05 12.92
N GLY A 221 -0.72 -10.53 11.71
CA GLY A 221 0.53 -10.22 11.05
C GLY A 221 0.55 -8.80 10.52
N MET A 222 -0.56 -8.36 9.89
CA MET A 222 -0.73 -6.99 9.40
C MET A 222 -2.21 -6.60 9.34
N LEU A 223 -2.52 -5.39 9.82
CA LEU A 223 -3.80 -4.74 9.61
C LEU A 223 -3.69 -3.82 8.40
N VAL A 224 -4.53 -4.01 7.40
CA VAL A 224 -4.60 -3.17 6.19
C VAL A 224 -5.91 -2.39 6.21
N ILE A 225 -5.81 -1.07 6.11
CA ILE A 225 -6.95 -0.16 6.07
C ILE A 225 -6.98 0.48 4.69
N GLU A 226 -8.01 0.16 3.92
CA GLU A 226 -8.18 0.67 2.55
C GLU A 226 -9.19 1.80 2.47
N GLU A 227 -9.21 2.44 1.29
CA GLU A 227 -10.16 3.50 0.96
C GLU A 227 -10.12 4.70 1.92
N ALA A 228 -8.94 5.02 2.47
CA ALA A 228 -8.77 6.30 3.14
C ALA A 228 -9.01 7.41 2.12
N GLN A 229 -10.09 8.18 2.34
CA GLN A 229 -10.52 9.29 1.50
C GLN A 229 -10.38 10.61 2.27
N GLU A 230 -10.39 11.73 1.55
CA GLU A 230 -10.33 13.07 2.14
C GLU A 230 -11.39 13.27 3.23
N ALA A 231 -12.62 12.79 2.98
CA ALA A 231 -13.71 12.85 3.95
C ALA A 231 -13.41 12.18 5.30
N ASN A 232 -12.48 11.20 5.31
CA ASN A 232 -12.14 10.43 6.51
C ASN A 232 -10.99 11.04 7.32
N LEU A 233 -9.95 11.50 6.64
CA LEU A 233 -8.70 11.94 7.25
C LEU A 233 -8.34 13.39 6.90
N GLY A 234 -9.07 14.03 5.97
CA GLY A 234 -8.78 15.36 5.48
C GLY A 234 -9.18 16.50 6.41
N SER A 235 -9.89 16.25 7.53
CA SER A 235 -10.17 17.27 8.52
C SER A 235 -9.21 17.18 9.71
N ALA A 236 -8.72 18.31 10.22
CA ALA A 236 -7.73 18.38 11.29
C ALA A 236 -8.18 17.66 12.59
N ALA A 237 -9.47 17.69 12.91
CA ALA A 237 -10.01 17.04 14.11
C ALA A 237 -9.98 15.50 13.99
N PHE A 238 -10.40 14.97 12.84
CA PHE A 238 -10.43 13.52 12.63
C PHE A 238 -9.05 12.94 12.37
N SER A 239 -8.18 13.65 11.63
CA SER A 239 -6.84 13.17 11.30
C SER A 239 -6.01 12.91 12.55
N ARG A 240 -6.02 13.82 13.52
CA ARG A 240 -5.28 13.68 14.79
C ARG A 240 -5.80 12.51 15.64
N ASP A 241 -7.10 12.36 15.72
CA ASP A 241 -7.73 11.28 16.49
C ASP A 241 -7.45 9.91 15.89
N PHE A 242 -7.49 9.79 14.55
CA PHE A 242 -7.13 8.57 13.86
C PHE A 242 -5.63 8.29 13.95
N LEU A 243 -4.78 9.30 13.80
CA LEU A 243 -3.34 9.14 13.92
C LEU A 243 -2.97 8.60 15.32
N ASN A 244 -3.51 9.21 16.38
CA ASN A 244 -3.32 8.71 17.75
C ASN A 244 -3.82 7.27 17.92
N PHE A 245 -4.95 6.94 17.31
CA PHE A 245 -5.48 5.59 17.32
C PHE A 245 -4.53 4.60 16.61
N PHE A 246 -4.03 4.95 15.43
CA PHE A 246 -3.09 4.11 14.69
C PHE A 246 -1.76 3.94 15.40
N LEU A 247 -1.22 5.00 16.00
CA LEU A 247 -0.01 4.91 16.83
C LEU A 247 -0.21 3.96 18.02
N ARG A 248 -1.40 3.91 18.61
CA ARG A 248 -1.72 2.93 19.67
C ARG A 248 -1.69 1.49 19.14
N ILE A 249 -2.22 1.24 17.94
CA ILE A 249 -2.15 -0.09 17.30
C ILE A 249 -0.69 -0.52 17.14
N LEU A 250 0.18 0.38 16.65
CA LEU A 250 1.61 0.10 16.50
C LEU A 250 2.29 -0.16 17.84
N ASN A 251 1.93 0.59 18.89
CA ASN A 251 2.47 0.40 20.24
C ASN A 251 2.08 -0.98 20.82
N TRP A 252 1.04 -1.61 20.31
CA TRP A 252 0.66 -2.97 20.71
C TRP A 252 1.24 -4.05 19.77
N GLY A 253 2.17 -3.65 18.93
CA GLY A 253 2.97 -4.56 18.12
C GLY A 253 2.27 -5.05 16.86
N ILE A 254 1.22 -4.37 16.36
CA ILE A 254 0.48 -4.77 15.16
C ILE A 254 0.90 -3.88 14.00
N PRO A 255 1.61 -4.42 12.99
CA PRO A 255 1.94 -3.69 11.77
C PRO A 255 0.65 -3.23 11.06
N THR A 256 0.65 -1.98 10.61
CA THR A 256 -0.54 -1.39 9.98
C THR A 256 -0.17 -0.70 8.68
N LEU A 257 -0.91 -0.99 7.61
CA LEU A 257 -0.82 -0.33 6.30
C LEU A 257 -2.09 0.47 6.05
N ILE A 258 -1.94 1.77 5.77
CA ILE A 258 -3.05 2.63 5.34
C ILE A 258 -2.90 2.92 3.85
N VAL A 259 -3.97 2.66 3.10
CA VAL A 259 -4.04 2.86 1.64
C VAL A 259 -5.09 3.92 1.33
N GLY A 260 -4.69 4.99 0.62
CA GLY A 260 -5.62 6.07 0.37
C GLY A 260 -5.27 6.98 -0.81
N ASN A 261 -6.11 7.99 -0.99
CA ASN A 261 -5.85 9.09 -1.90
C ASN A 261 -4.88 10.09 -1.25
N PRO A 262 -3.96 10.74 -1.98
CA PRO A 262 -3.06 11.74 -1.42
C PRO A 262 -3.76 12.87 -0.65
N LEU A 263 -4.97 13.24 -1.07
CA LEU A 263 -5.78 14.27 -0.40
C LEU A 263 -6.18 13.87 1.03
N SER A 264 -6.27 12.57 1.31
CA SER A 264 -6.58 12.05 2.65
C SER A 264 -5.46 12.32 3.65
N PHE A 265 -4.23 12.48 3.19
CA PHE A 265 -3.04 12.58 4.04
C PHE A 265 -2.51 14.00 4.16
N VAL A 266 -3.19 15.02 3.59
CA VAL A 266 -2.74 16.42 3.64
C VAL A 266 -2.63 16.90 5.09
N GLU A 267 -3.68 16.72 5.88
CA GLU A 267 -3.70 17.12 7.30
C GLU A 267 -2.74 16.28 8.15
N LEU A 268 -2.59 14.99 7.85
CA LEU A 268 -1.64 14.15 8.56
C LEU A 268 -0.20 14.68 8.43
N ARG A 269 0.18 15.23 7.29
CA ARG A 269 1.51 15.80 7.06
C ARG A 269 1.83 16.99 7.96
N SER A 270 0.81 17.69 8.50
CA SER A 270 1.00 18.77 9.46
C SER A 270 1.47 18.28 10.85
N HIS A 271 1.33 16.98 11.14
CA HIS A 271 1.75 16.34 12.39
C HIS A 271 3.07 15.57 12.23
N ALA A 272 4.13 16.26 11.81
CA ALA A 272 5.38 15.65 11.33
C ALA A 272 5.98 14.58 12.25
N GLN A 273 6.00 14.78 13.59
CA GLN A 273 6.57 13.81 14.53
C GLN A 273 5.77 12.49 14.60
N ASP A 274 4.45 12.60 14.63
CA ASP A 274 3.58 11.44 14.73
C ASP A 274 3.52 10.66 13.43
N VAL A 275 3.58 11.40 12.31
CA VAL A 275 3.63 10.83 10.95
C VAL A 275 4.95 10.11 10.71
N ASP A 276 6.09 10.70 11.08
CA ASP A 276 7.40 10.06 10.99
C ASP A 276 7.41 8.73 11.75
N ARG A 277 6.90 8.75 12.98
CA ARG A 277 6.77 7.56 13.81
C ARG A 277 5.82 6.53 13.21
N PHE A 278 4.68 6.95 12.65
CA PHE A 278 3.74 6.02 12.03
C PHE A 278 4.32 5.42 10.74
N SER A 279 4.94 6.22 9.89
CA SER A 279 5.44 5.81 8.58
C SER A 279 6.85 5.19 8.60
N GLU A 280 7.35 4.77 9.74
CA GLU A 280 8.68 4.12 9.89
C GLU A 280 8.82 2.86 8.99
N GLY A 281 7.72 2.18 8.70
CA GLY A 281 7.65 1.09 7.72
C GLY A 281 7.79 1.55 6.26
N GLY A 282 7.52 2.80 5.96
CA GLY A 282 7.63 3.45 4.66
C GLY A 282 6.41 4.28 4.30
N TRP A 283 6.64 5.36 3.56
CA TRP A 283 5.62 6.15 2.89
C TRP A 283 5.84 6.09 1.39
N PHE A 284 4.89 5.53 0.66
CA PHE A 284 4.95 5.34 -0.78
C PHE A 284 3.89 6.18 -1.47
N THR A 285 4.35 7.08 -2.34
CA THR A 285 3.49 7.88 -3.21
C THR A 285 3.56 7.30 -4.62
N MET A 286 2.43 6.79 -5.11
CA MET A 286 2.30 6.32 -6.48
C MET A 286 1.91 7.48 -7.39
N LEU A 287 2.81 7.82 -8.31
CA LEU A 287 2.60 8.83 -9.34
C LEU A 287 2.31 8.14 -10.69
N PRO A 288 1.54 8.78 -11.60
CA PRO A 288 1.35 8.28 -12.95
C PRO A 288 2.69 8.23 -13.70
N GLU A 289 2.79 7.36 -14.69
CA GLU A 289 3.91 7.39 -15.62
C GLU A 289 3.92 8.73 -16.37
N TRP A 290 5.13 9.16 -16.77
CA TRP A 290 5.32 10.46 -17.40
C TRP A 290 4.69 10.55 -18.81
N GLY A 291 4.79 9.49 -19.59
CA GLY A 291 4.29 9.50 -20.94
C GLY A 291 4.31 8.12 -21.61
N PRO A 292 3.83 8.04 -22.85
CA PRO A 292 3.76 6.79 -23.59
C PRO A 292 5.16 6.20 -23.88
N ASP A 293 6.21 7.00 -23.76
CA ASP A 293 7.59 6.57 -23.98
C ASP A 293 8.26 6.01 -22.71
N SER A 294 7.58 6.05 -21.58
CA SER A 294 8.14 5.50 -20.34
C SER A 294 8.48 4.01 -20.46
N VAL A 295 9.57 3.61 -19.82
CA VAL A 295 10.02 2.20 -19.83
C VAL A 295 8.94 1.29 -19.25
N THR A 296 8.27 1.74 -18.18
CA THR A 296 7.20 0.97 -17.53
C THR A 296 6.03 0.76 -18.48
N TRP A 297 5.61 1.81 -19.22
CA TRP A 297 4.51 1.70 -20.15
C TRP A 297 4.85 0.74 -21.30
N LYS A 298 5.99 0.97 -22.00
CA LYS A 298 6.39 0.20 -23.18
C LYS A 298 6.81 -1.23 -22.88
N LYS A 299 7.55 -1.46 -21.78
CA LYS A 299 8.15 -2.78 -21.50
C LYS A 299 7.39 -3.60 -20.45
N SER A 300 6.48 -2.98 -19.70
CA SER A 300 5.71 -3.71 -18.68
C SER A 300 4.23 -3.69 -18.95
N TRP A 301 3.60 -2.51 -19.01
CA TRP A 301 2.13 -2.41 -19.13
C TRP A 301 1.59 -2.91 -20.48
N LEU A 302 2.16 -2.47 -21.59
CA LEU A 302 1.66 -2.90 -22.91
C LEU A 302 1.84 -4.40 -23.13
N PRO A 303 3.04 -5.00 -22.96
CA PRO A 303 3.20 -6.44 -23.16
C PRO A 303 2.49 -7.26 -22.09
N GLY A 304 2.40 -6.79 -20.86
CA GLY A 304 1.80 -7.54 -19.77
C GLY A 304 0.27 -7.49 -19.72
N VAL A 305 -0.35 -6.41 -20.21
CA VAL A 305 -1.80 -6.21 -20.17
C VAL A 305 -2.45 -6.41 -21.53
N TRP A 306 -1.88 -5.84 -22.59
CA TRP A 306 -2.52 -5.85 -23.89
C TRP A 306 -2.27 -7.12 -24.70
N GLN A 307 -1.05 -7.69 -24.62
CA GLN A 307 -0.67 -8.87 -25.41
C GLN A 307 -1.28 -10.20 -24.94
N PRO A 308 -1.44 -10.50 -23.63
CA PRO A 308 -1.95 -11.81 -23.21
C PRO A 308 -3.32 -12.11 -23.83
N SER A 309 -3.52 -13.36 -24.25
CA SER A 309 -4.78 -13.86 -24.79
C SER A 309 -5.30 -15.02 -23.95
N LEU A 310 -6.62 -15.09 -23.77
CA LEU A 310 -7.29 -16.24 -23.14
C LEU A 310 -7.68 -17.33 -24.15
N LEU A 311 -7.49 -17.06 -25.44
CA LEU A 311 -7.77 -18.00 -26.54
C LEU A 311 -6.51 -18.74 -26.95
N ASP A 312 -6.69 -19.92 -27.54
CA ASP A 312 -5.60 -20.65 -28.17
C ASP A 312 -4.99 -19.83 -29.31
N GLN A 313 -3.68 -19.99 -29.54
CA GLN A 313 -2.99 -19.23 -30.57
C GLN A 313 -3.54 -19.49 -31.99
N GLU A 314 -4.02 -20.70 -32.28
CA GLU A 314 -4.62 -21.08 -33.55
C GLU A 314 -6.01 -20.46 -33.78
N ASP A 315 -6.74 -20.18 -32.69
CA ASP A 315 -8.11 -19.67 -32.70
C ASP A 315 -8.20 -18.21 -32.19
N ALA A 316 -7.09 -17.57 -31.88
CA ALA A 316 -7.08 -16.26 -31.25
C ALA A 316 -7.45 -15.17 -32.24
N PRO A 317 -8.60 -14.47 -32.09
CA PRO A 317 -8.90 -13.29 -32.88
C PRO A 317 -7.96 -12.12 -32.56
N PHE A 318 -7.12 -12.27 -31.52
CA PHE A 318 -6.20 -11.29 -31.05
C PHE A 318 -4.75 -11.68 -31.39
N THR A 319 -4.25 -11.19 -32.46
CA THR A 319 -2.83 -11.12 -32.66
C THR A 319 -2.26 -10.04 -31.72
N PRO A 320 -1.18 -10.32 -30.98
CA PRO A 320 -0.55 -9.33 -30.13
C PRO A 320 -0.11 -8.16 -31.01
N LEU A 321 -0.52 -6.93 -30.65
CA LEU A 321 -0.02 -5.66 -31.20
C LEU A 321 0.46 -5.77 -32.67
N VAL A 322 -0.39 -6.29 -33.55
CA VAL A 322 -0.08 -6.28 -34.98
C VAL A 322 0.03 -4.82 -35.38
N SER A 323 1.14 -4.45 -35.99
CA SER A 323 1.30 -3.12 -36.56
C SER A 323 0.18 -2.90 -37.60
N MET A 324 -0.80 -2.15 -37.22
CA MET A 324 -1.84 -1.75 -38.12
C MET A 324 -1.30 -0.58 -38.93
N PRO A 325 -1.49 -0.57 -40.26
CA PRO A 325 -1.01 0.52 -41.09
C PRO A 325 -1.56 1.89 -40.68
N GLU A 326 -2.70 1.89 -39.97
CA GLU A 326 -3.43 3.09 -39.54
C GLU A 326 -2.99 3.59 -38.16
N VAL A 327 -2.37 2.77 -37.35
CA VAL A 327 -1.86 3.14 -35.99
C VAL A 327 -0.38 2.88 -35.93
N GLN A 328 0.39 3.93 -36.11
CA GLN A 328 1.86 3.85 -36.09
C GLN A 328 2.44 3.44 -34.74
N ASP A 329 1.74 3.77 -33.63
CA ASP A 329 2.18 3.44 -32.26
C ASP A 329 0.98 3.12 -31.35
N TRP A 330 0.78 1.84 -31.09
CA TRP A 330 -0.22 1.35 -30.13
C TRP A 330 -0.01 1.90 -28.71
N GLY A 331 1.23 2.17 -28.34
CA GLY A 331 1.55 2.72 -27.02
C GLY A 331 0.97 4.10 -26.83
N SER A 332 1.20 5.00 -27.77
CA SER A 332 0.64 6.36 -27.76
C SER A 332 -0.88 6.36 -27.93
N PHE A 333 -1.40 5.49 -28.79
CA PHE A 333 -2.84 5.34 -29.00
C PHE A 333 -3.59 4.95 -27.71
N LEU A 334 -3.15 3.88 -27.05
CA LEU A 334 -3.75 3.42 -25.80
C LEU A 334 -3.52 4.39 -24.66
N TRP A 335 -2.39 5.10 -24.67
CA TRP A 335 -2.10 6.16 -23.70
C TRP A 335 -3.16 7.26 -23.74
N GLN A 336 -3.50 7.76 -24.91
CA GLN A 336 -4.51 8.81 -25.08
C GLN A 336 -5.90 8.38 -24.61
N LEU A 337 -6.28 7.13 -24.82
CA LEU A 337 -7.56 6.61 -24.35
C LEU A 337 -7.63 6.39 -22.85
N THR A 338 -6.52 5.97 -22.24
CA THR A 338 -6.49 5.50 -20.86
C THR A 338 -5.94 6.53 -19.87
N GLY A 339 -5.31 7.61 -20.36
CA GLY A 339 -4.59 8.59 -19.54
C GLY A 339 -3.36 7.99 -18.88
N GLY A 340 -2.79 6.92 -19.44
CA GLY A 340 -1.68 6.17 -18.83
C GLY A 340 -2.04 5.42 -17.54
N LEU A 341 -3.33 5.31 -17.20
CA LEU A 341 -3.77 4.68 -15.98
C LEU A 341 -3.92 3.16 -16.14
N PRO A 342 -3.24 2.34 -15.32
CA PRO A 342 -3.30 0.88 -15.39
C PRO A 342 -4.73 0.33 -15.30
N ARG A 343 -5.57 0.87 -14.40
CA ARG A 343 -6.98 0.46 -14.28
C ARG A 343 -7.76 0.67 -15.57
N GLN A 344 -7.51 1.77 -16.28
CA GLN A 344 -8.21 2.08 -17.51
C GLN A 344 -7.73 1.16 -18.64
N LEU A 345 -6.44 0.86 -18.69
CA LEU A 345 -5.88 -0.06 -19.68
C LEU A 345 -6.45 -1.48 -19.51
N VAL A 346 -6.44 -2.00 -18.28
CA VAL A 346 -6.99 -3.34 -17.97
C VAL A 346 -8.48 -3.42 -18.31
N ARG A 347 -9.25 -2.40 -17.92
CA ARG A 347 -10.69 -2.34 -18.21
C ARG A 347 -10.99 -2.25 -19.70
N LEU A 348 -10.24 -1.43 -20.42
CA LEU A 348 -10.39 -1.32 -21.88
C LEU A 348 -10.09 -2.66 -22.54
N ARG A 349 -9.00 -3.32 -22.11
CA ARG A 349 -8.66 -4.65 -22.63
C ARG A 349 -9.76 -5.68 -22.38
N ALA A 350 -10.32 -5.72 -21.19
CA ALA A 350 -11.40 -6.64 -20.83
C ALA A 350 -12.67 -6.39 -21.67
N GLU A 351 -13.06 -5.12 -21.83
CA GLU A 351 -14.28 -4.76 -22.59
C GLU A 351 -14.12 -4.98 -24.09
N VAL A 352 -12.96 -4.66 -24.63
CA VAL A 352 -12.62 -4.97 -26.03
C VAL A 352 -12.64 -6.48 -26.27
N MET A 353 -12.10 -7.28 -25.34
CA MET A 353 -12.12 -8.73 -25.46
C MET A 353 -13.53 -9.30 -25.35
N ASP A 354 -14.34 -8.86 -24.38
CA ASP A 354 -15.74 -9.30 -24.22
C ASP A 354 -16.54 -9.05 -25.51
N LEU A 355 -16.40 -7.85 -26.07
CA LEU A 355 -17.12 -7.46 -27.27
C LEU A 355 -16.64 -8.21 -28.52
N ALA A 356 -15.33 -8.39 -28.69
CA ALA A 356 -14.77 -9.12 -29.82
C ALA A 356 -15.17 -10.60 -29.78
N LEU A 357 -15.10 -11.24 -28.62
CA LEU A 357 -15.58 -12.61 -28.42
C LEU A 357 -17.09 -12.72 -28.70
N ALA A 358 -17.89 -11.74 -28.27
CA ALA A 358 -19.34 -11.73 -28.47
C ALA A 358 -19.71 -11.57 -29.93
N ARG A 359 -18.91 -10.86 -30.74
CA ARG A 359 -19.17 -10.61 -32.19
C ARG A 359 -18.44 -11.59 -33.11
N ASN A 360 -17.61 -12.49 -32.56
CA ASN A 360 -16.71 -13.36 -33.32
C ASN A 360 -15.80 -12.55 -34.28
N GLU A 361 -15.28 -11.43 -33.79
CA GLU A 361 -14.32 -10.62 -34.56
C GLU A 361 -13.03 -11.41 -34.81
N PRO A 362 -12.56 -11.48 -36.05
CA PRO A 362 -11.34 -12.24 -36.35
C PRO A 362 -10.06 -11.55 -35.84
N THR A 363 -10.10 -10.22 -35.73
CA THR A 363 -8.96 -9.39 -35.28
C THR A 363 -9.46 -8.15 -34.55
N VAL A 364 -8.64 -7.61 -33.64
CA VAL A 364 -8.91 -6.34 -32.96
C VAL A 364 -8.18 -5.22 -33.69
N THR A 365 -8.94 -4.37 -34.34
CA THR A 365 -8.44 -3.18 -35.03
C THR A 365 -8.46 -1.96 -34.08
N SER A 366 -7.71 -0.91 -34.42
CA SER A 366 -7.77 0.37 -33.72
C SER A 366 -9.16 1.00 -33.78
N GLU A 367 -9.83 0.87 -34.90
CA GLU A 367 -11.21 1.32 -35.09
C GLU A 367 -12.16 0.57 -34.15
N PHE A 368 -12.03 -0.75 -34.03
CA PHE A 368 -12.82 -1.55 -33.11
C PHE A 368 -12.60 -1.11 -31.64
N VAL A 369 -11.35 -0.82 -31.24
CA VAL A 369 -11.04 -0.29 -29.91
C VAL A 369 -11.67 1.08 -29.70
N LEU A 370 -11.60 1.99 -30.70
CA LEU A 370 -12.23 3.31 -30.62
C LEU A 370 -13.75 3.22 -30.51
N GLN A 371 -14.38 2.37 -31.30
CA GLN A 371 -15.83 2.13 -31.25
C GLN A 371 -16.22 1.58 -29.85
N THR A 372 -15.49 0.60 -29.34
CA THR A 372 -15.72 0.03 -27.99
C THR A 372 -15.60 1.11 -26.93
N PHE A 373 -14.56 1.93 -27.00
CA PHE A 373 -14.34 3.03 -26.06
C PHE A 373 -15.45 4.08 -26.14
N ALA A 374 -15.85 4.50 -27.34
CA ALA A 374 -16.85 5.54 -27.55
C ALA A 374 -18.28 5.11 -27.16
N HIS A 375 -18.64 3.84 -27.39
CA HIS A 375 -19.97 3.32 -27.06
C HIS A 375 -20.12 2.88 -25.60
N SER A 376 -19.02 2.76 -24.84
CA SER A 376 -19.07 2.38 -23.43
C SER A 376 -19.40 3.58 -22.54
N PRO A 377 -20.53 3.57 -21.80
CA PRO A 377 -20.85 4.64 -20.84
C PRO A 377 -19.76 4.85 -19.79
N ARG A 378 -19.06 3.78 -19.45
CA ARG A 378 -17.96 3.80 -18.49
C ARG A 378 -16.79 4.66 -18.98
N PHE A 379 -16.39 4.49 -20.24
CA PHE A 379 -15.28 5.25 -20.81
C PHE A 379 -15.68 6.65 -21.21
N SER A 380 -16.89 6.86 -21.72
CA SER A 380 -17.38 8.20 -22.04
C SER A 380 -17.36 9.13 -20.81
N ALA A 381 -17.70 8.62 -19.63
CA ALA A 381 -17.68 9.36 -18.38
C ALA A 381 -16.26 9.81 -17.94
N VAL A 382 -15.23 9.13 -18.38
CA VAL A 382 -13.83 9.42 -17.97
C VAL A 382 -12.95 9.91 -19.12
N ALA A 383 -13.47 9.95 -20.35
CA ALA A 383 -12.70 10.27 -21.56
C ALA A 383 -11.99 11.64 -21.47
N ALA A 384 -12.70 12.69 -21.05
CA ALA A 384 -12.14 14.02 -20.90
C ALA A 384 -11.01 14.06 -19.87
N ARG A 385 -11.20 13.42 -18.72
CA ARG A 385 -10.18 13.30 -17.68
C ARG A 385 -8.95 12.53 -18.17
N ASN A 386 -9.16 11.38 -18.82
CA ASN A 386 -8.06 10.56 -19.32
C ASN A 386 -7.23 11.32 -20.38
N ARG A 387 -7.90 12.05 -21.29
CA ARG A 387 -7.21 12.90 -22.26
C ARG A 387 -6.41 14.02 -21.59
N ALA A 388 -6.98 14.67 -20.56
CA ALA A 388 -6.29 15.71 -19.82
C ALA A 388 -5.05 15.16 -19.08
N LEU A 389 -5.16 13.97 -18.47
CA LEU A 389 -4.02 13.28 -17.87
C LEU A 389 -2.95 12.91 -18.92
N ALA A 390 -3.36 12.36 -20.06
CA ALA A 390 -2.43 11.99 -21.14
C ALA A 390 -1.62 13.17 -21.67
N ASN A 391 -2.20 14.36 -21.66
CA ASN A 391 -1.61 15.60 -22.20
C ASN A 391 -1.05 16.53 -21.10
N HIS A 392 -1.04 16.12 -19.84
CA HIS A 392 -0.62 16.91 -18.67
C HIS A 392 -1.38 18.25 -18.57
N ASP A 393 -2.64 18.30 -18.99
CA ASP A 393 -3.44 19.52 -18.98
C ASP A 393 -4.05 19.77 -17.60
N ILE A 394 -3.31 20.47 -16.76
CA ILE A 394 -3.70 20.83 -15.40
C ILE A 394 -5.02 21.61 -15.37
N LYS A 395 -5.25 22.52 -16.35
CA LYS A 395 -6.46 23.34 -16.38
C LYS A 395 -7.71 22.48 -16.60
N ALA A 396 -7.64 21.51 -17.50
CA ALA A 396 -8.72 20.57 -17.76
C ALA A 396 -8.94 19.58 -16.59
N LEU A 397 -7.96 19.40 -15.71
CA LEU A 397 -8.07 18.54 -14.52
C LEU A 397 -8.68 19.24 -13.30
N LEU A 398 -8.70 20.58 -13.22
CA LEU A 398 -9.23 21.31 -12.06
C LEU A 398 -10.66 20.93 -11.62
N PRO A 399 -11.60 20.55 -12.50
CA PRO A 399 -12.93 20.15 -12.07
C PRO A 399 -12.99 18.83 -11.27
N TYR A 400 -11.93 18.00 -11.35
CA TYR A 400 -11.90 16.68 -10.72
C TYR A 400 -11.32 16.77 -9.30
N ARG A 401 -12.21 16.89 -8.31
CA ARG A 401 -11.85 17.08 -6.90
C ARG A 401 -11.11 15.91 -6.25
N ASP A 402 -11.19 14.71 -6.83
CA ASP A 402 -10.52 13.50 -6.35
C ASP A 402 -9.06 13.38 -6.83
N LEU A 403 -8.59 14.33 -7.63
CA LEU A 403 -7.22 14.36 -8.13
C LEU A 403 -6.32 15.28 -7.28
N PRO A 404 -5.11 14.84 -6.95
CA PRO A 404 -4.14 15.66 -6.22
C PRO A 404 -3.44 16.65 -7.18
N ILE A 405 -4.16 17.68 -7.60
CA ILE A 405 -3.75 18.59 -8.67
C ILE A 405 -2.41 19.26 -8.39
N ASP A 406 -2.19 19.74 -7.17
CA ASP A 406 -0.92 20.39 -6.81
C ASP A 406 0.26 19.42 -6.90
N GLN A 407 0.07 18.18 -6.44
CA GLN A 407 1.11 17.15 -6.52
C GLN A 407 1.42 16.76 -7.98
N LEU A 408 0.39 16.64 -8.82
CA LEU A 408 0.55 16.37 -10.26
C LEU A 408 1.25 17.52 -10.97
N ARG A 409 0.84 18.76 -10.68
CA ARG A 409 1.49 19.96 -11.24
C ARG A 409 2.98 19.99 -10.87
N ASP A 410 3.31 19.82 -9.61
CA ASP A 410 4.69 19.83 -9.13
C ASP A 410 5.51 18.68 -9.72
N TYR A 411 4.89 17.51 -9.92
CA TYR A 411 5.52 16.37 -10.56
C TYR A 411 5.85 16.66 -12.02
N TRP A 412 4.90 17.16 -12.80
CA TRP A 412 5.11 17.45 -14.22
C TRP A 412 5.96 18.68 -14.50
N LEU A 413 6.00 19.67 -13.59
CA LEU A 413 6.88 20.82 -13.72
C LEU A 413 8.35 20.52 -13.40
N LYS A 414 8.63 19.56 -12.52
CA LYS A 414 10.01 19.20 -12.16
C LYS A 414 10.85 18.74 -13.34
N ASP A 415 10.26 18.05 -14.30
CA ASP A 415 10.96 17.57 -15.49
C ASP A 415 11.08 18.62 -16.62
N THR A 416 10.36 19.74 -16.52
CA THR A 416 10.55 20.88 -17.44
C THR A 416 11.75 21.75 -17.07
N ILE A 417 12.29 21.62 -15.85
CA ILE A 417 13.54 22.24 -15.44
C ILE A 417 14.66 21.25 -15.84
N PRO A 418 15.54 21.59 -16.81
CA PRO A 418 16.65 20.71 -17.16
C PRO A 418 17.48 20.49 -15.91
N MET A 419 17.47 19.26 -15.39
CA MET A 419 18.43 18.84 -14.37
C MET A 419 19.81 19.20 -14.91
N PRO A 420 20.66 19.93 -14.16
CA PRO A 420 22.05 20.07 -14.56
C PRO A 420 22.57 18.66 -14.82
N LYS A 421 23.16 18.44 -15.99
CA LYS A 421 23.73 17.15 -16.39
C LYS A 421 24.79 16.77 -15.35
N ALA A 422 24.34 16.15 -14.27
CA ALA A 422 25.21 15.49 -13.33
C ALA A 422 25.70 14.23 -14.04
N VAL A 423 26.83 14.44 -14.71
CA VAL A 423 27.87 13.47 -14.98
C VAL A 423 27.36 12.03 -15.23
N ALA A 424 26.89 11.80 -16.45
CA ALA A 424 26.97 10.49 -17.04
C ALA A 424 28.44 10.25 -17.47
N GLN A 425 29.31 9.96 -16.52
CA GLN A 425 30.65 9.42 -16.78
C GLN A 425 30.78 8.11 -16.05
N GLY A 426 30.91 7.06 -16.85
CA GLY A 426 31.59 5.84 -16.50
C GLY A 426 30.78 4.76 -15.81
N SER A 427 30.03 3.99 -16.58
CA SER A 427 29.73 2.60 -16.20
C SER A 427 30.73 1.68 -16.87
N ASP A 428 31.93 1.63 -16.33
CA ASP A 428 32.79 0.46 -16.47
C ASP A 428 32.63 -0.39 -15.21
N LEU A 429 31.99 -1.53 -15.39
CA LEU A 429 31.91 -2.59 -14.40
C LEU A 429 33.31 -3.25 -14.32
N ALA A 430 34.12 -2.77 -13.39
CA ALA A 430 35.30 -3.46 -12.90
C ALA A 430 35.05 -3.87 -11.46
N GLU A 431 35.42 -5.10 -11.15
CA GLU A 431 35.30 -5.82 -9.90
C GLU A 431 35.66 -4.99 -8.67
N SER A 432 34.75 -5.06 -7.66
CA SER A 432 34.95 -4.42 -6.36
C SER A 432 35.76 -5.31 -5.44
N PRO A 433 36.89 -4.86 -4.89
CA PRO A 433 37.48 -5.52 -3.71
C PRO A 433 36.68 -5.16 -2.44
N SER A 434 36.68 -6.11 -1.52
CA SER A 434 36.02 -6.03 -0.21
C SER A 434 36.41 -4.78 0.59
N PRO A 435 35.50 -4.17 1.39
CA PRO A 435 35.83 -2.99 2.16
C PRO A 435 36.65 -3.38 3.40
N GLU A 436 37.90 -2.91 3.43
CA GLU A 436 38.66 -2.78 4.68
C GLU A 436 38.04 -1.71 5.56
N ILE A 437 37.88 -2.03 6.82
CA ILE A 437 37.43 -1.14 7.89
C ILE A 437 38.48 -0.04 8.07
N THR A 438 38.21 1.15 7.55
CA THR A 438 39.05 2.31 7.78
C THR A 438 38.44 3.17 8.89
N THR A 439 39.21 3.36 9.94
CA THR A 439 38.99 4.23 11.11
C THR A 439 38.54 5.63 10.74
N ALA A 440 37.64 6.18 11.57
CA ALA A 440 37.01 7.48 11.47
C ALA A 440 37.99 8.60 11.05
N ARG A 441 37.70 9.22 9.90
CA ARG A 441 38.41 10.40 9.41
C ARG A 441 37.90 11.62 10.14
N ALA A 442 38.77 12.35 10.80
CA ALA A 442 38.46 13.61 11.46
C ALA A 442 37.84 14.63 10.50
N LEU A 443 36.79 15.33 10.94
CA LEU A 443 36.12 16.41 10.20
C LEU A 443 37.11 17.56 9.92
N PRO A 444 36.98 18.27 8.79
CA PRO A 444 37.78 19.46 8.50
C PRO A 444 37.60 20.54 9.58
N PRO A 445 38.60 21.31 9.90
CA PRO A 445 38.56 22.30 11.01
C PRO A 445 37.46 23.37 10.87
N ASP A 446 37.01 23.69 9.67
CA ASP A 446 35.96 24.66 9.42
C ASP A 446 34.56 24.15 9.80
N ALA A 447 34.29 22.86 9.58
CA ALA A 447 33.00 22.23 9.96
C ALA A 447 32.83 22.14 11.49
N ALA A 448 33.92 21.98 12.23
CA ALA A 448 33.88 21.95 13.68
C ALA A 448 33.64 23.35 14.30
N ALA A 449 34.09 24.40 13.66
CA ALA A 449 33.86 25.78 14.07
C ALA A 449 32.40 26.20 13.80
N GLU A 450 31.85 25.81 12.68
CA GLU A 450 30.45 26.07 12.31
C GLU A 450 29.46 25.32 13.21
N GLN A 451 29.75 24.07 13.55
CA GLN A 451 28.95 23.28 14.48
C GLN A 451 28.96 23.87 15.90
N LYS A 452 30.10 24.41 16.36
CA LYS A 452 30.17 25.11 17.65
C LYS A 452 29.37 26.42 17.66
N ARG A 453 29.35 27.17 16.56
CA ARG A 453 28.51 28.38 16.41
C ARG A 453 27.02 28.03 16.44
N LEU A 454 26.60 27.00 15.70
CA LEU A 454 25.20 26.55 15.71
C LEU A 454 24.72 26.13 17.11
N ILE A 455 25.57 25.41 17.85
CA ILE A 455 25.25 24.98 19.22
C ILE A 455 25.19 26.18 20.19
N ALA A 456 26.02 27.20 20.00
CA ALA A 456 25.99 28.43 20.80
C ALA A 456 24.71 29.23 20.54
N ASP A 457 24.30 29.38 19.28
CA ASP A 457 23.06 30.07 18.88
C ASP A 457 21.82 29.34 19.40
N MET A 458 21.77 28.01 19.34
CA MET A 458 20.67 27.24 19.91
C MET A 458 20.57 27.38 21.45
N ARG A 459 21.69 27.54 22.15
CA ARG A 459 21.69 27.79 23.61
C ARG A 459 21.19 29.18 23.96
N SER A 460 21.54 30.23 23.20
CA SER A 460 21.05 31.58 23.40
C SER A 460 19.54 31.69 23.24
N VAL A 461 18.98 31.07 22.17
CA VAL A 461 17.53 31.04 21.93
C VAL A 461 16.78 30.29 23.05
N THR A 462 17.39 29.25 23.61
CA THR A 462 16.78 28.47 24.71
C THR A 462 16.79 29.27 26.01
N GLU A 463 17.84 30.08 26.31
CA GLU A 463 17.89 30.97 27.46
C GLU A 463 16.93 32.14 27.38
N GLU A 464 16.79 32.75 26.20
CA GLU A 464 15.79 33.80 25.97
C GLU A 464 14.36 33.30 26.16
N SER A 465 14.06 32.13 25.63
CA SER A 465 12.76 31.46 25.84
C SER A 465 12.47 31.15 27.30
N ARG A 466 13.50 30.79 28.09
CA ARG A 466 13.37 30.56 29.55
C ARG A 466 13.18 31.88 30.32
N LYS A 467 13.85 32.97 29.90
CA LYS A 467 13.66 34.30 30.50
C LYS A 467 12.28 34.87 30.23
N ALA A 468 11.76 34.67 28.99
CA ALA A 468 10.41 35.09 28.61
C ALA A 468 9.34 34.32 29.44
N ARG A 469 9.49 33.02 29.62
CA ARG A 469 8.58 32.22 30.47
C ARG A 469 8.64 32.58 31.97
N ARG A 470 9.79 33.02 32.50
CA ARG A 470 9.89 33.51 33.87
C ARG A 470 9.21 34.87 34.07
N LYS A 471 9.31 35.79 33.10
CA LYS A 471 8.60 37.09 33.12
C LYS A 471 7.08 36.92 33.06
N SER A 472 6.58 35.98 32.29
CA SER A 472 5.10 35.73 32.18
C SER A 472 4.51 35.09 33.44
N LYS A 473 5.33 34.37 34.25
CA LYS A 473 4.88 33.80 35.55
C LYS A 473 4.86 34.79 36.69
N HIS A 474 5.62 35.86 36.63
CA HIS A 474 5.66 36.91 37.71
C HIS A 474 4.66 38.04 37.44
N GLY A 475 4.13 38.16 36.24
CA GLY A 475 3.09 39.14 35.90
C GLY A 475 1.63 38.74 36.16
N ALA A 476 1.42 37.54 36.70
CA ALA A 476 0.08 36.99 36.96
C ALA A 476 -0.31 36.97 38.46
N GLN A 477 0.43 37.63 39.33
CA GLN A 477 0.17 37.63 40.78
C GLN A 477 -0.26 38.98 41.36
N ASP A 478 -0.44 40.03 40.55
CA ASP A 478 -0.91 41.34 41.04
C ASP A 478 -2.10 41.81 40.18
N VAL A 479 -3.28 41.35 40.49
CA VAL A 479 -4.55 42.06 40.28
C VAL A 479 -5.45 41.79 41.47
N PRO A 480 -5.98 42.83 42.14
CA PRO A 480 -6.72 42.73 43.37
C PRO A 480 -8.11 42.10 43.25
#